data_23e8170b444b0798185e14257ddb9d0c
#
_entry.id   23e8170b444b0798185e14257ddb9d0c
#
_cell.length_a   1.000
_cell.length_b   1.000
_cell.length_c   1.000
_cell.angle_alpha   90.00
_cell.angle_beta   90.00
_cell.angle_gamma   90.00
#
_symmetry.space_group_name_H-M   'P 1'
#
loop_
_entity.id
_entity.type
_entity.pdbx_description
1 polymer ?
#
loop_
_entity_poly.entity_id
_entity_poly.type
_entity_poly.pdbx_seq_one_letter_code
_entity_poly.pdbx_strand_id
1 'polypeptide(L)'
;EERKRLSREIHDGPAQMMANVLMRTDLIERIYREKGIAQALAELSDLKLTVRNALSEVRRIIYDLRPMALDDLGIIPTLKKYTSTRMEYHQGIDIKFRSIESEVPLPKDYEVAIFRLVQECINNALKHANPTEINVRIEWATYFINIVVRDNGVGFNTKELKSNSFGLIGLRERIDLLKGTMDVQSVIGQGTVVMFQIPYP
;
A
#
# COMPACT_ATOMS: atom_id res chain seq x y z
N GLU A 1 11.19 14.94 -2.01
CA GLU A 1 9.78 15.01 -1.55
C GLU A 1 9.37 13.77 -0.74
N GLU A 2 9.74 12.56 -1.14
CA GLU A 2 9.41 11.31 -0.46
C GLU A 2 9.96 11.26 0.99
N ARG A 3 11.20 11.71 1.22
CA ARG A 3 11.78 11.86 2.58
C ARG A 3 10.99 12.82 3.47
N LYS A 4 10.48 13.92 2.92
CA LYS A 4 9.68 14.90 3.68
C LYS A 4 8.27 14.37 3.98
N ARG A 5 7.69 13.58 3.06
CA ARG A 5 6.41 12.89 3.28
C ARG A 5 6.54 11.87 4.39
N LEU A 6 7.57 11.03 4.32
CA LEU A 6 7.88 10.00 5.31
C LEU A 6 8.15 10.56 6.69
N SER A 7 8.94 11.65 6.78
CA SER A 7 9.19 12.32 8.06
C SER A 7 7.90 12.79 8.70
N ARG A 8 6.94 13.30 7.92
CA ARG A 8 5.61 13.68 8.42
C ARG A 8 4.78 12.46 8.81
N GLU A 9 4.71 11.43 7.97
CA GLU A 9 3.94 10.20 8.27
C GLU A 9 4.45 9.48 9.54
N ILE A 10 5.76 9.48 9.79
CA ILE A 10 6.35 8.92 11.03
C ILE A 10 6.07 9.83 12.22
N HIS A 11 6.18 11.14 12.04
CA HIS A 11 5.99 12.10 13.13
C HIS A 11 4.50 12.24 13.54
N ASP A 12 3.60 12.31 12.57
CA ASP A 12 2.18 12.58 12.82
C ASP A 12 1.38 11.31 13.18
N GLY A 13 1.88 10.13 12.85
CA GLY A 13 1.26 8.86 13.19
C GLY A 13 1.90 8.19 14.42
N PRO A 14 2.96 7.37 14.24
CA PRO A 14 3.49 6.54 15.33
C PRO A 14 4.04 7.33 16.51
N ALA A 15 4.71 8.46 16.31
CA ALA A 15 5.26 9.25 17.41
C ALA A 15 4.17 9.83 18.29
N GLN A 16 3.08 10.31 17.69
CA GLN A 16 1.93 10.84 18.41
C GLN A 16 1.17 9.73 19.16
N MET A 17 1.07 8.52 18.57
CA MET A 17 0.50 7.37 19.25
C MET A 17 1.36 6.92 20.43
N MET A 18 2.69 6.95 20.33
CA MET A 18 3.59 6.63 21.44
C MET A 18 3.48 7.64 22.58
N ALA A 19 3.37 8.94 22.29
CA ALA A 19 3.12 9.96 23.31
C ALA A 19 1.79 9.72 24.05
N ASN A 20 0.74 9.34 23.33
CA ASN A 20 -0.56 8.97 23.92
C ASN A 20 -0.43 7.73 24.81
N VAL A 21 0.34 6.71 24.42
CA VAL A 21 0.61 5.52 25.24
C VAL A 21 1.25 5.92 26.58
N LEU A 22 2.27 6.79 26.57
CA LEU A 22 2.92 7.27 27.81
C LEU A 22 1.93 8.00 28.72
N MET A 23 1.14 8.92 28.19
CA MET A 23 0.13 9.63 28.98
C MET A 23 -0.92 8.68 29.58
N ARG A 24 -1.30 7.64 28.87
CA ARG A 24 -2.26 6.64 29.35
C ARG A 24 -1.67 5.72 30.43
N THR A 25 -0.37 5.46 30.42
CA THR A 25 0.26 4.70 31.52
C THR A 25 0.18 5.46 32.84
N ASP A 26 0.44 6.77 32.83
CA ASP A 26 0.31 7.61 34.02
C ASP A 26 -1.15 7.68 34.49
N LEU A 27 -2.08 7.76 33.58
CA LEU A 27 -3.52 7.72 33.85
C LEU A 27 -3.95 6.40 34.52
N ILE A 28 -3.44 5.25 34.02
CA ILE A 28 -3.74 3.93 34.63
C ILE A 28 -3.25 3.84 36.06
N GLU A 29 -2.04 4.33 36.37
CA GLU A 29 -1.53 4.38 37.74
C GLU A 29 -2.42 5.22 38.64
N ARG A 30 -2.87 6.37 38.16
CA ARG A 30 -3.77 7.26 38.89
C ARG A 30 -5.14 6.61 39.13
N ILE A 31 -5.74 5.98 38.09
CA ILE A 31 -7.00 5.26 38.20
C ILE A 31 -6.89 4.11 39.22
N TYR A 32 -5.77 3.37 39.20
CA TYR A 32 -5.54 2.30 40.14
C TYR A 32 -5.57 2.81 41.60
N ARG A 33 -4.91 3.95 41.88
CA ARG A 33 -4.87 4.55 43.22
C ARG A 33 -6.21 5.14 43.66
N GLU A 34 -6.96 5.77 42.73
CA GLU A 34 -8.18 6.51 43.07
C GLU A 34 -9.45 5.65 42.98
N LYS A 35 -9.51 4.72 42.02
CA LYS A 35 -10.74 4.01 41.65
C LYS A 35 -10.64 2.47 41.72
N GLY A 36 -9.45 1.95 41.96
CA GLY A 36 -9.22 0.54 42.14
C GLY A 36 -8.90 -0.24 40.91
N ILE A 37 -8.62 -1.53 41.08
CA ILE A 37 -8.05 -2.43 40.07
C ILE A 37 -8.98 -2.68 38.86
N ALA A 38 -10.27 -2.79 39.07
CA ALA A 38 -11.20 -3.13 38.00
C ALA A 38 -11.21 -2.06 36.87
N GLN A 39 -11.21 -0.78 37.23
CA GLN A 39 -11.19 0.33 36.29
C GLN A 39 -9.81 0.49 35.64
N ALA A 40 -8.73 0.26 36.39
CA ALA A 40 -7.37 0.27 35.85
C ALA A 40 -7.18 -0.84 34.82
N LEU A 41 -7.75 -2.04 34.99
CA LEU A 41 -7.71 -3.13 34.02
C LEU A 41 -8.50 -2.83 32.74
N ALA A 42 -9.63 -2.13 32.85
CA ALA A 42 -10.39 -1.68 31.68
C ALA A 42 -9.56 -0.71 30.83
N GLU A 43 -8.97 0.32 31.45
CA GLU A 43 -8.11 1.28 30.74
C GLU A 43 -6.84 0.61 30.17
N LEU A 44 -6.27 -0.38 30.84
CA LEU A 44 -5.16 -1.17 30.34
C LEU A 44 -5.54 -1.97 29.08
N SER A 45 -6.78 -2.46 28.98
CA SER A 45 -7.28 -3.16 27.79
C SER A 45 -7.39 -2.22 26.60
N ASP A 46 -7.87 -1.00 26.82
CA ASP A 46 -7.93 0.04 25.80
C ASP A 46 -6.55 0.51 25.35
N LEU A 47 -5.60 0.60 26.30
CA LEU A 47 -4.21 0.90 25.99
C LEU A 47 -3.58 -0.18 25.11
N LYS A 48 -3.83 -1.46 25.41
CA LYS A 48 -3.36 -2.58 24.57
C LYS A 48 -3.87 -2.47 23.12
N LEU A 49 -5.13 -2.08 22.93
CA LEU A 49 -5.69 -1.85 21.59
C LEU A 49 -4.97 -0.70 20.89
N THR A 50 -4.73 0.40 21.58
CA THR A 50 -4.00 1.56 21.05
C THR A 50 -2.60 1.17 20.59
N VAL A 51 -1.86 0.39 21.40
CA VAL A 51 -0.52 -0.10 21.07
C VAL A 51 -0.56 -1.02 19.85
N ARG A 52 -1.54 -1.92 19.75
CA ARG A 52 -1.71 -2.79 18.56
C ARG A 52 -1.94 -1.98 17.29
N ASN A 53 -2.77 -0.95 17.36
CA ASN A 53 -3.03 -0.07 16.23
C ASN A 53 -1.76 0.71 15.82
N ALA A 54 -0.99 1.21 16.79
CA ALA A 54 0.27 1.88 16.52
C ALA A 54 1.30 0.95 15.87
N LEU A 55 1.42 -0.30 16.33
CA LEU A 55 2.29 -1.31 15.73
C LEU A 55 1.85 -1.66 14.29
N SER A 56 0.55 -1.73 14.05
CA SER A 56 0.00 -1.95 12.71
C SER A 56 0.36 -0.81 11.76
N GLU A 57 0.25 0.43 12.24
CA GLU A 57 0.60 1.62 11.47
C GLU A 57 2.11 1.69 11.16
N VAL A 58 2.97 1.40 12.14
CA VAL A 58 4.42 1.31 11.93
C VAL A 58 4.75 0.24 10.88
N ARG A 59 4.14 -0.94 10.97
CA ARG A 59 4.32 -2.00 9.97
C ARG A 59 3.87 -1.53 8.58
N ARG A 60 2.74 -0.83 8.49
CA ARG A 60 2.26 -0.24 7.23
C ARG A 60 3.31 0.69 6.63
N ILE A 61 3.86 1.60 7.43
CA ILE A 61 4.90 2.54 6.99
C ILE A 61 6.16 1.78 6.53
N ILE A 62 6.60 0.75 7.27
CA ILE A 62 7.76 -0.06 6.87
C ILE A 62 7.49 -0.77 5.52
N TYR A 63 6.30 -1.34 5.34
CA TYR A 63 5.91 -1.93 4.04
C TYR A 63 5.82 -0.90 2.93
N ASP A 64 5.39 0.32 3.25
CA ASP A 64 5.32 1.41 2.28
C ASP A 64 6.71 1.96 1.94
N LEU A 65 7.72 1.80 2.81
CA LEU A 65 9.09 2.28 2.61
C LEU A 65 9.96 1.39 1.72
N ARG A 66 10.01 0.11 2.00
CA ARG A 66 10.67 -0.97 1.24
C ARG A 66 10.35 -2.28 1.92
N PRO A 67 9.62 -3.17 1.29
CA PRO A 67 9.41 -4.48 1.90
C PRO A 67 10.78 -5.18 2.00
N MET A 68 11.27 -5.44 3.22
CA MET A 68 12.46 -6.28 3.43
C MET A 68 12.29 -7.64 2.72
N ALA A 69 11.04 -8.11 2.65
CA ALA A 69 10.67 -9.31 1.90
C ALA A 69 11.06 -9.27 0.41
N LEU A 70 11.22 -8.08 -0.19
CA LEU A 70 11.63 -7.95 -1.58
C LEU A 70 13.08 -8.39 -1.79
N ASP A 71 13.95 -8.10 -0.81
CA ASP A 71 15.35 -8.48 -0.86
C ASP A 71 15.55 -9.98 -0.64
N ASP A 72 14.69 -10.60 0.19
CA ASP A 72 14.81 -12.00 0.61
C ASP A 72 14.01 -12.98 -0.27
N LEU A 73 12.81 -12.59 -0.70
CA LEU A 73 11.84 -13.48 -1.34
C LEU A 73 11.55 -13.12 -2.81
N GLY A 74 12.01 -11.96 -3.30
CA GLY A 74 11.72 -11.47 -4.64
C GLY A 74 10.33 -10.86 -4.79
N ILE A 75 10.00 -10.43 -6.02
CA ILE A 75 8.83 -9.58 -6.31
C ILE A 75 7.50 -10.33 -6.13
N ILE A 76 7.37 -11.58 -6.60
CA ILE A 76 6.10 -12.30 -6.62
C ILE A 76 5.59 -12.65 -5.23
N PRO A 77 6.37 -13.30 -4.34
CA PRO A 77 5.94 -13.56 -2.97
C PRO A 77 5.64 -12.28 -2.20
N THR A 78 6.41 -11.20 -2.46
CA THR A 78 6.21 -9.91 -1.82
C THR A 78 4.89 -9.26 -2.23
N LEU A 79 4.55 -9.25 -3.52
CA LEU A 79 3.27 -8.74 -4.00
C LEU A 79 2.08 -9.58 -3.52
N LYS A 80 2.22 -10.90 -3.51
CA LYS A 80 1.20 -11.80 -2.98
C LYS A 80 0.91 -11.50 -1.51
N LYS A 81 1.94 -11.31 -0.70
CA LYS A 81 1.80 -10.95 0.70
C LYS A 81 1.21 -9.54 0.87
N TYR A 82 1.65 -8.58 0.05
CA TYR A 82 1.14 -7.22 0.08
C TYR A 82 -0.38 -7.18 -0.22
N THR A 83 -0.83 -7.84 -1.28
CA THR A 83 -2.25 -7.88 -1.66
C THR A 83 -3.11 -8.56 -0.59
N SER A 84 -2.67 -9.68 0.00
CA SER A 84 -3.35 -10.35 1.10
C SER A 84 -3.49 -9.44 2.33
N THR A 85 -2.42 -8.76 2.70
CA THR A 85 -2.42 -7.83 3.84
C THR A 85 -3.38 -6.66 3.59
N ARG A 86 -3.40 -6.09 2.36
CA ARG A 86 -4.33 -5.01 2.02
C ARG A 86 -5.79 -5.47 2.06
N MET A 87 -6.07 -6.68 1.63
CA MET A 87 -7.41 -7.28 1.70
C MET A 87 -7.89 -7.45 3.16
N GLU A 88 -7.00 -7.86 4.07
CA GLU A 88 -7.31 -7.98 5.51
C GLU A 88 -7.68 -6.63 6.15
N TYR A 89 -7.01 -5.54 5.74
CA TYR A 89 -7.29 -4.20 6.26
C TYR A 89 -8.51 -3.51 5.66
N HIS A 90 -8.93 -3.92 4.46
CA HIS A 90 -10.06 -3.34 3.74
C HIS A 90 -11.19 -4.35 3.59
N GLN A 91 -11.93 -4.57 4.67
CA GLN A 91 -13.07 -5.49 4.68
C GLN A 91 -14.10 -5.12 3.59
N GLY A 92 -14.54 -6.13 2.84
CA GLY A 92 -15.50 -5.94 1.73
C GLY A 92 -14.85 -5.68 0.37
N ILE A 93 -13.51 -5.63 0.27
CA ILE A 93 -12.79 -5.50 -1.00
C ILE A 93 -11.98 -6.78 -1.25
N ASP A 94 -12.22 -7.43 -2.38
CA ASP A 94 -11.45 -8.60 -2.82
C ASP A 94 -10.25 -8.13 -3.66
N ILE A 95 -9.02 -8.49 -3.25
CA ILE A 95 -7.79 -8.14 -3.97
C ILE A 95 -7.12 -9.42 -4.47
N LYS A 96 -7.26 -9.71 -5.76
CA LYS A 96 -6.74 -10.90 -6.42
C LYS A 96 -5.38 -10.61 -7.03
N PHE A 97 -4.41 -11.48 -6.76
CA PHE A 97 -3.09 -11.45 -7.39
C PHE A 97 -2.86 -12.72 -8.20
N ARG A 98 -2.42 -12.56 -9.45
CA ARG A 98 -2.03 -13.67 -10.33
C ARG A 98 -0.71 -13.37 -11.03
N SER A 99 0.17 -14.37 -11.03
CA SER A 99 1.40 -14.38 -11.82
C SER A 99 1.31 -15.50 -12.85
N ILE A 100 1.71 -15.22 -14.08
CA ILE A 100 1.72 -16.16 -15.20
C ILE A 100 3.16 -16.27 -15.68
N GLU A 101 3.66 -17.51 -15.75
CA GLU A 101 4.98 -17.94 -16.19
C GLU A 101 6.14 -17.77 -15.19
N SER A 102 7.31 -18.35 -15.54
CA SER A 102 8.44 -18.56 -14.65
C SER A 102 9.07 -17.25 -14.20
N GLU A 103 9.38 -17.20 -12.93
CA GLU A 103 10.18 -16.15 -12.33
C GLU A 103 11.57 -16.13 -12.97
N VAL A 104 11.83 -15.18 -13.84
CA VAL A 104 13.20 -14.85 -14.24
C VAL A 104 13.72 -13.83 -13.24
N PRO A 105 14.91 -14.03 -12.67
CA PRO A 105 15.47 -13.08 -11.72
C PRO A 105 15.57 -11.68 -12.33
N LEU A 106 15.04 -10.71 -11.62
CA LEU A 106 15.10 -9.30 -12.02
C LEU A 106 16.17 -8.56 -11.21
N PRO A 107 16.80 -7.55 -11.79
CA PRO A 107 17.59 -6.60 -11.02
C PRO A 107 16.77 -5.98 -9.89
N LYS A 108 17.40 -5.71 -8.74
CA LYS A 108 16.71 -5.23 -7.54
C LYS A 108 15.97 -3.90 -7.74
N ASP A 109 16.50 -3.01 -8.55
CA ASP A 109 15.88 -1.75 -8.93
C ASP A 109 14.59 -1.95 -9.73
N TYR A 110 14.54 -2.98 -10.61
CA TYR A 110 13.33 -3.37 -11.33
C TYR A 110 12.26 -3.92 -10.38
N GLU A 111 12.64 -4.81 -9.45
CA GLU A 111 11.71 -5.36 -8.46
C GLU A 111 11.09 -4.25 -7.60
N VAL A 112 11.92 -3.32 -7.11
CA VAL A 112 11.46 -2.16 -6.33
C VAL A 112 10.51 -1.29 -7.14
N ALA A 113 10.85 -0.97 -8.39
CA ALA A 113 10.02 -0.13 -9.24
C ALA A 113 8.68 -0.81 -9.56
N ILE A 114 8.67 -2.10 -9.92
CA ILE A 114 7.46 -2.89 -10.16
C ILE A 114 6.57 -2.92 -8.92
N PHE A 115 7.16 -3.19 -7.74
CA PHE A 115 6.41 -3.17 -6.48
C PHE A 115 5.72 -1.83 -6.28
N ARG A 116 6.43 -0.72 -6.51
CA ARG A 116 5.89 0.63 -6.36
C ARG A 116 4.79 0.98 -7.35
N LEU A 117 4.91 0.52 -8.61
CA LEU A 117 3.85 0.70 -9.61
C LEU A 117 2.56 0.01 -9.17
N VAL A 118 2.64 -1.25 -8.76
CA VAL A 118 1.48 -2.01 -8.29
C VAL A 118 0.89 -1.41 -7.00
N GLN A 119 1.76 -1.05 -6.05
CA GLN A 119 1.36 -0.43 -4.78
C GLN A 119 0.57 0.86 -5.02
N GLU A 120 1.07 1.75 -5.87
CA GLU A 120 0.41 3.02 -6.16
C GLU A 120 -0.94 2.81 -6.86
N CYS A 121 -1.04 1.87 -7.80
CA CYS A 121 -2.31 1.53 -8.45
C CYS A 121 -3.34 1.01 -7.44
N ILE A 122 -2.96 0.09 -6.54
CA ILE A 122 -3.85 -0.41 -5.50
C ILE A 122 -4.26 0.73 -4.55
N ASN A 123 -3.33 1.58 -4.12
CA ASN A 123 -3.63 2.70 -3.25
C ASN A 123 -4.58 3.70 -3.91
N ASN A 124 -4.42 3.96 -5.21
CA ASN A 124 -5.31 4.84 -5.96
C ASN A 124 -6.72 4.25 -6.07
N ALA A 125 -6.85 2.95 -6.35
CA ALA A 125 -8.13 2.27 -6.35
C ALA A 125 -8.82 2.36 -4.97
N LEU A 126 -8.11 2.01 -3.89
CA LEU A 126 -8.65 2.06 -2.52
C LEU A 126 -9.06 3.46 -2.07
N LYS A 127 -8.32 4.51 -2.49
CA LYS A 127 -8.59 5.90 -2.08
C LYS A 127 -9.67 6.59 -2.91
N HIS A 128 -9.77 6.25 -4.19
CA HIS A 128 -10.53 7.06 -5.14
C HIS A 128 -11.63 6.32 -5.88
N ALA A 129 -11.52 4.99 -6.02
CA ALA A 129 -12.44 4.25 -6.86
C ALA A 129 -13.59 3.59 -6.11
N ASN A 130 -13.51 3.44 -4.78
CA ASN A 130 -14.49 2.71 -3.97
C ASN A 130 -14.85 1.33 -4.59
N PRO A 131 -13.85 0.47 -4.89
CA PRO A 131 -14.06 -0.78 -5.58
C PRO A 131 -14.57 -1.86 -4.63
N THR A 132 -15.18 -2.91 -5.18
CA THR A 132 -15.41 -4.18 -4.48
C THR A 132 -14.39 -5.26 -4.87
N GLU A 133 -13.71 -5.06 -6.00
CA GLU A 133 -12.69 -5.97 -6.50
C GLU A 133 -11.52 -5.22 -7.15
N ILE A 134 -10.30 -5.66 -6.83
CA ILE A 134 -9.06 -5.24 -7.49
C ILE A 134 -8.33 -6.48 -7.98
N ASN A 135 -7.98 -6.50 -9.27
CA ASN A 135 -7.22 -7.58 -9.89
C ASN A 135 -5.83 -7.09 -10.29
N VAL A 136 -4.81 -7.79 -9.82
CA VAL A 136 -3.42 -7.57 -10.19
C VAL A 136 -2.92 -8.78 -10.95
N ARG A 137 -2.42 -8.58 -12.16
CA ARG A 137 -1.83 -9.62 -13.00
C ARG A 137 -0.44 -9.20 -13.44
N ILE A 138 0.53 -10.10 -13.30
CA ILE A 138 1.86 -9.96 -13.84
C ILE A 138 2.13 -11.14 -14.78
N GLU A 139 2.66 -10.85 -15.95
CA GLU A 139 2.94 -11.82 -17.01
C GLU A 139 4.33 -11.57 -17.61
N TRP A 140 5.16 -12.60 -17.58
CA TRP A 140 6.48 -12.60 -18.22
C TRP A 140 6.32 -13.05 -19.68
N ALA A 141 6.47 -12.12 -20.62
CA ALA A 141 6.59 -12.43 -22.04
C ALA A 141 8.07 -12.51 -22.43
N THR A 142 8.35 -12.94 -23.64
CA THR A 142 9.75 -13.16 -24.10
C THR A 142 10.64 -11.92 -23.97
N TYR A 143 10.11 -10.73 -24.18
CA TYR A 143 10.87 -9.46 -24.20
C TYR A 143 10.34 -8.41 -23.23
N PHE A 144 9.24 -8.68 -22.56
CA PHE A 144 8.54 -7.70 -21.72
C PHE A 144 7.92 -8.35 -20.51
N ILE A 145 7.84 -7.56 -19.44
CA ILE A 145 6.99 -7.86 -18.29
C ILE A 145 5.74 -7.00 -18.44
N ASN A 146 4.59 -7.65 -18.52
CA ASN A 146 3.30 -6.98 -18.58
C ASN A 146 2.66 -6.99 -17.20
N ILE A 147 2.23 -5.83 -16.73
CA ILE A 147 1.56 -5.67 -15.44
C ILE A 147 0.22 -5.02 -15.71
N VAL A 148 -0.85 -5.62 -15.20
CA VAL A 148 -2.20 -5.08 -15.31
C VAL A 148 -2.80 -4.97 -13.91
N VAL A 149 -3.24 -3.78 -13.55
CA VAL A 149 -4.02 -3.54 -12.33
C VAL A 149 -5.37 -3.01 -12.75
N ARG A 150 -6.42 -3.72 -12.35
CA ARG A 150 -7.81 -3.38 -12.69
C ARG A 150 -8.64 -3.30 -11.41
N ASP A 151 -9.41 -2.24 -11.28
CA ASP A 151 -10.50 -2.13 -10.31
C ASP A 151 -11.86 -2.05 -11.00
N ASN A 152 -12.92 -2.37 -10.26
CA ASN A 152 -14.31 -2.25 -10.69
C ASN A 152 -15.02 -1.05 -10.04
N GLY A 153 -14.29 -0.04 -9.65
CA GLY A 153 -14.83 1.11 -8.93
C GLY A 153 -15.52 2.14 -9.81
N VAL A 154 -15.63 3.37 -9.32
CA VAL A 154 -16.38 4.45 -9.99
C VAL A 154 -15.78 4.91 -11.32
N GLY A 155 -14.50 4.64 -11.58
CA GLY A 155 -13.80 5.14 -12.75
C GLY A 155 -13.76 6.67 -12.84
N PHE A 156 -13.19 7.19 -13.91
CA PHE A 156 -13.09 8.62 -14.17
C PHE A 156 -12.93 8.92 -15.67
N ASN A 157 -13.14 10.18 -16.05
CA ASN A 157 -12.89 10.63 -17.40
C ASN A 157 -11.40 10.96 -17.60
N THR A 158 -10.71 10.15 -18.39
CA THR A 158 -9.26 10.32 -18.64
C THR A 158 -8.92 11.62 -19.37
N LYS A 159 -9.87 12.21 -20.10
CA LYS A 159 -9.69 13.50 -20.80
C LYS A 159 -9.78 14.71 -19.87
N GLU A 160 -10.41 14.56 -18.71
CA GLU A 160 -10.58 15.61 -17.71
C GLU A 160 -9.48 15.58 -16.63
N LEU A 161 -8.54 14.63 -16.70
CA LEU A 161 -7.41 14.62 -15.82
C LEU A 161 -6.61 15.93 -15.98
N LYS A 162 -6.78 16.82 -15.01
CA LYS A 162 -5.94 18.02 -14.91
C LYS A 162 -4.49 17.55 -14.83
N SER A 163 -3.59 18.31 -15.45
CA SER A 163 -2.13 18.07 -15.46
C SER A 163 -1.47 17.88 -14.07
N ASN A 164 -2.24 17.90 -12.99
CA ASN A 164 -1.82 17.84 -11.60
C ASN A 164 -2.24 16.56 -10.85
N SER A 165 -2.58 15.49 -11.53
CA SER A 165 -2.82 14.19 -10.86
C SER A 165 -1.49 13.58 -10.42
N PHE A 166 -0.96 14.01 -9.27
CA PHE A 166 0.35 13.63 -8.74
C PHE A 166 0.61 12.11 -8.75
N GLY A 167 -0.40 11.29 -8.51
CA GLY A 167 -0.29 9.83 -8.52
C GLY A 167 0.06 9.28 -9.91
N LEU A 168 -0.63 9.72 -10.97
CA LEU A 168 -0.36 9.26 -12.33
C LEU A 168 0.95 9.80 -12.89
N ILE A 169 1.36 11.01 -12.50
CA ILE A 169 2.67 11.58 -12.85
C ILE A 169 3.77 10.71 -12.24
N GLY A 170 3.68 10.38 -10.95
CA GLY A 170 4.66 9.52 -10.29
C GLY A 170 4.74 8.10 -10.86
N LEU A 171 3.62 7.55 -11.35
CA LEU A 171 3.63 6.28 -12.09
C LEU A 171 4.37 6.42 -13.42
N ARG A 172 4.13 7.51 -14.15
CA ARG A 172 4.78 7.77 -15.44
C ARG A 172 6.30 7.96 -15.30
N GLU A 173 6.73 8.77 -14.35
CA GLU A 173 8.16 8.94 -14.05
C GLU A 173 8.86 7.62 -13.73
N ARG A 174 8.22 6.74 -12.93
CA ARG A 174 8.80 5.44 -12.58
C ARG A 174 8.86 4.48 -13.75
N ILE A 175 7.86 4.44 -14.61
CA ILE A 175 7.86 3.55 -15.77
C ILE A 175 8.89 4.01 -16.81
N ASP A 176 9.08 5.32 -16.96
CA ASP A 176 10.07 5.91 -17.86
C ASP A 176 11.50 5.52 -17.45
N LEU A 177 11.79 5.46 -16.13
CA LEU A 177 13.08 4.98 -15.61
C LEU A 177 13.38 3.53 -16.03
N LEU A 178 12.34 2.71 -16.18
CA LEU A 178 12.43 1.33 -16.66
C LEU A 178 12.36 1.23 -18.19
N LYS A 179 12.33 2.35 -18.91
CA LYS A 179 12.12 2.43 -20.36
C LYS A 179 10.85 1.70 -20.82
N GLY A 180 9.87 1.63 -19.90
CA GLY A 180 8.59 0.98 -20.15
C GLY A 180 7.53 1.93 -20.68
N THR A 181 6.35 1.39 -20.91
CA THR A 181 5.17 2.17 -21.31
C THR A 181 4.04 1.98 -20.31
N MET A 182 3.18 2.99 -20.21
CA MET A 182 1.97 2.97 -19.37
C MET A 182 0.77 3.39 -20.18
N ASP A 183 -0.31 2.60 -20.10
CA ASP A 183 -1.63 2.95 -20.59
C ASP A 183 -2.65 2.93 -19.47
N VAL A 184 -3.57 3.90 -19.48
CA VAL A 184 -4.63 4.04 -18.47
C VAL A 184 -5.97 4.15 -19.19
N GLN A 185 -6.83 3.19 -18.92
CA GLN A 185 -8.20 3.15 -19.42
C GLN A 185 -9.17 3.24 -18.25
N SER A 186 -10.04 4.23 -18.26
CA SER A 186 -11.05 4.40 -17.23
C SER A 186 -12.35 4.88 -17.84
N VAL A 187 -13.44 4.32 -17.36
CA VAL A 187 -14.80 4.67 -17.75
C VAL A 187 -15.63 4.88 -16.50
N ILE A 188 -16.35 5.99 -16.44
CA ILE A 188 -17.23 6.30 -15.29
C ILE A 188 -18.24 5.16 -15.11
N GLY A 189 -18.31 4.63 -13.88
CA GLY A 189 -19.17 3.51 -13.49
C GLY A 189 -18.66 2.11 -13.89
N GLN A 190 -17.47 1.99 -14.54
CA GLN A 190 -16.92 0.69 -14.96
C GLN A 190 -15.55 0.39 -14.36
N GLY A 191 -14.96 1.35 -13.61
CA GLY A 191 -13.66 1.22 -12.98
C GLY A 191 -12.50 1.67 -13.87
N THR A 192 -11.29 1.26 -13.46
CA THR A 192 -10.04 1.66 -14.10
C THR A 192 -9.16 0.46 -14.38
N VAL A 193 -8.45 0.51 -15.51
CA VAL A 193 -7.39 -0.44 -15.87
C VAL A 193 -6.12 0.34 -16.13
N VAL A 194 -5.07 -0.01 -15.41
CA VAL A 194 -3.71 0.52 -15.62
C VAL A 194 -2.84 -0.62 -16.12
N MET A 195 -2.21 -0.41 -17.26
CA MET A 195 -1.33 -1.39 -17.90
C MET A 195 0.07 -0.84 -18.01
N PHE A 196 1.06 -1.66 -17.66
CA PHE A 196 2.47 -1.35 -17.85
C PHE A 196 3.10 -2.44 -18.68
N GLN A 197 3.98 -2.04 -19.59
CA GLN A 197 4.85 -2.93 -20.34
C GLN A 197 6.30 -2.50 -20.11
N ILE A 198 7.08 -3.37 -19.50
CA ILE A 198 8.47 -3.11 -19.07
C ILE A 198 9.38 -4.00 -19.90
N PRO A 199 10.32 -3.44 -20.69
CA PRO A 199 11.31 -4.24 -21.40
C PRO A 199 12.12 -5.09 -20.41
N TYR A 200 12.45 -6.31 -20.85
CA TYR A 200 13.37 -7.15 -20.08
C TYR A 200 14.74 -6.46 -20.03
N PRO A 201 15.42 -6.42 -18.87
CA PRO A 201 16.73 -5.81 -18.74
C PRO A 201 17.84 -6.61 -19.47
#